data_5dbcfff1a0e7de0d6ac3bbf996499b18
#
_entry.id   5dbcfff1a0e7de0d6ac3bbf996499b18
#
_cell.length_a   1.000
_cell.length_b   1.000
_cell.length_c   1.000
_cell.angle_alpha   90.00
_cell.angle_beta   90.00
_cell.angle_gamma   90.00
#
_symmetry.space_group_name_H-M   'P 1'
#
loop_
_entity.id
_entity.type
_entity.pdbx_description
1 polymer ?
#
loop_
_entity_poly.entity_id
_entity_poly.type
_entity_poly.pdbx_seq_one_letter_code
_entity_poly.pdbx_strand_id
1 'polypeptide(L)'
;MLFDKKVVLFDKNPSTKTEALTELANELYRVGAVTKEYAPAILKRESSFPTGLMTQTMGVAIPHCDPDKVIVPQIGFMRLKESITFHQMGDNTEIPVNMIFMLALKQSDSQLTMLQKLMVLFQNQEAMNTLQSITSIDEFILVMERNGIINLY
;
A
#
# COMPACT_ATOMS: atom_id res chain seq x y z
N MET A 1 3.07 -2.21 15.97
CA MET A 1 3.75 -2.65 14.75
C MET A 1 2.79 -2.56 13.56
N LEU A 2 3.31 -2.21 12.40
CA LEU A 2 2.46 -1.90 11.23
C LEU A 2 2.00 -3.15 10.45
N PHE A 3 2.55 -4.32 10.74
CA PHE A 3 2.23 -5.55 10.01
C PHE A 3 1.81 -6.71 10.92
N ASP A 4 1.52 -6.44 12.19
CA ASP A 4 1.16 -7.52 13.13
C ASP A 4 -0.17 -8.18 12.79
N LYS A 5 -1.05 -7.49 12.07
CA LYS A 5 -2.31 -8.07 11.60
C LYS A 5 -2.18 -8.78 10.24
N LYS A 6 -0.98 -8.77 9.68
CA LYS A 6 -0.59 -9.58 8.52
C LYS A 6 -1.48 -9.43 7.30
N VAL A 7 -1.86 -8.18 6.98
CA VAL A 7 -2.61 -7.91 5.75
C VAL A 7 -1.60 -7.80 4.60
N VAL A 8 -1.16 -8.95 4.13
CA VAL A 8 -0.15 -9.09 3.07
C VAL A 8 -0.68 -10.12 2.07
N LEU A 9 -1.07 -9.64 0.89
CA LEU A 9 -1.72 -10.46 -0.14
C LEU A 9 -0.77 -10.61 -1.33
N PHE A 10 -0.53 -11.87 -1.72
CA PHE A 10 0.37 -12.15 -2.85
C PHE A 10 -0.41 -12.64 -4.06
N ASP A 11 0.08 -12.26 -5.24
CA ASP A 11 -0.34 -12.79 -6.53
C ASP A 11 -1.85 -12.70 -6.77
N LYS A 12 -2.44 -11.59 -6.35
CA LYS A 12 -3.84 -11.28 -6.61
C LYS A 12 -4.01 -10.82 -8.04
N ASN A 13 -5.18 -11.09 -8.59
CA ASN A 13 -5.48 -10.78 -9.99
C ASN A 13 -6.83 -10.08 -10.16
N PRO A 14 -7.06 -8.95 -9.45
CA PRO A 14 -8.29 -8.17 -9.67
C PRO A 14 -8.29 -7.57 -11.06
N SER A 15 -9.48 -7.32 -11.61
CA SER A 15 -9.63 -6.81 -12.97
C SER A 15 -9.40 -5.31 -13.07
N THR A 16 -9.66 -4.56 -11.99
CA THR A 16 -9.61 -3.11 -12.01
C THR A 16 -8.97 -2.56 -10.74
N LYS A 17 -8.58 -1.30 -10.82
CA LYS A 17 -8.09 -0.55 -9.65
C LYS A 17 -9.11 -0.56 -8.51
N THR A 18 -10.39 -0.35 -8.84
CA THR A 18 -11.47 -0.34 -7.84
C THR A 18 -11.56 -1.67 -7.12
N GLU A 19 -11.50 -2.80 -7.83
CA GLU A 19 -11.51 -4.12 -7.22
C GLU A 19 -10.31 -4.33 -6.31
N ALA A 20 -9.11 -3.96 -6.78
CA ALA A 20 -7.89 -4.11 -6.00
C ALA A 20 -7.96 -3.33 -4.68
N LEU A 21 -8.35 -2.06 -4.76
CA LEU A 21 -8.45 -1.19 -3.59
C LEU A 21 -9.52 -1.69 -2.63
N THR A 22 -10.67 -2.13 -3.15
CA THR A 22 -11.76 -2.65 -2.33
C THR A 22 -11.33 -3.91 -1.59
N GLU A 23 -10.68 -4.84 -2.28
CA GLU A 23 -10.23 -6.09 -1.67
C GLU A 23 -9.25 -5.82 -0.52
N LEU A 24 -8.26 -4.96 -0.75
CA LEU A 24 -7.25 -4.67 0.26
C LEU A 24 -7.83 -3.90 1.45
N ALA A 25 -8.70 -2.92 1.19
CA ALA A 25 -9.36 -2.16 2.24
C ALA A 25 -10.27 -3.05 3.08
N ASN A 26 -10.98 -3.98 2.44
CA ASN A 26 -11.85 -4.92 3.15
C ASN A 26 -11.06 -5.88 4.03
N GLU A 27 -9.85 -6.27 3.63
CA GLU A 27 -8.99 -7.07 4.49
C GLU A 27 -8.55 -6.30 5.74
N LEU A 28 -8.23 -5.01 5.58
CA LEU A 28 -7.93 -4.15 6.73
C LEU A 28 -9.14 -4.02 7.66
N TYR A 29 -10.36 -3.95 7.10
CA TYR A 29 -11.58 -3.92 7.89
C TYR A 29 -11.80 -5.26 8.62
N ARG A 30 -11.61 -6.38 7.93
CA ARG A 30 -11.80 -7.70 8.50
C ARG A 30 -10.93 -7.93 9.74
N VAL A 31 -9.71 -7.44 9.74
CA VAL A 31 -8.80 -7.60 10.88
C VAL A 31 -8.97 -6.52 11.96
N GLY A 32 -9.95 -5.62 11.80
CA GLY A 32 -10.25 -4.60 12.78
C GLY A 32 -9.34 -3.37 12.78
N ALA A 33 -8.58 -3.19 11.71
CA ALA A 33 -7.66 -2.05 11.61
C ALA A 33 -8.36 -0.75 11.23
N VAL A 34 -9.45 -0.83 10.47
CA VAL A 34 -10.18 0.34 9.96
C VAL A 34 -11.68 0.15 10.11
N THR A 35 -12.43 1.25 9.99
CA THR A 35 -13.90 1.20 9.99
C THR A 35 -14.43 0.79 8.62
N LYS A 36 -15.72 0.49 8.53
CA LYS A 36 -16.35 0.13 7.25
C LYS A 36 -16.37 1.29 6.25
N GLU A 37 -16.21 2.51 6.71
CA GLU A 37 -16.16 3.71 5.86
C GLU A 37 -14.81 3.88 5.16
N TYR A 38 -13.80 3.11 5.55
CA TYR A 38 -12.45 3.24 4.99
C TYR A 38 -12.41 2.92 3.50
N ALA A 39 -13.02 1.81 3.08
CA ALA A 39 -13.00 1.41 1.67
C ALA A 39 -13.62 2.47 0.76
N PRO A 40 -14.84 2.99 1.02
CA PRO A 40 -15.38 4.07 0.21
C PRO A 40 -14.51 5.33 0.22
N ALA A 41 -13.91 5.66 1.36
CA ALA A 41 -13.04 6.83 1.48
C ALA A 41 -11.78 6.69 0.64
N ILE A 42 -11.18 5.50 0.63
CA ILE A 42 -10.01 5.19 -0.20
C ILE A 42 -10.35 5.37 -1.69
N LEU A 43 -11.47 4.82 -2.13
CA LEU A 43 -11.88 4.92 -3.53
C LEU A 43 -12.09 6.37 -3.95
N LYS A 44 -12.78 7.14 -3.12
CA LYS A 44 -13.04 8.55 -3.38
C LYS A 44 -11.74 9.36 -3.40
N ARG A 45 -10.86 9.12 -2.44
CA ARG A 45 -9.58 9.85 -2.33
C ARG A 45 -8.69 9.55 -3.54
N GLU A 46 -8.58 8.28 -3.92
CA GLU A 46 -7.74 7.87 -5.04
C GLU A 46 -8.21 8.48 -6.36
N SER A 47 -9.52 8.65 -6.55
CA SER A 47 -10.07 9.26 -7.76
C SER A 47 -9.73 10.75 -7.87
N SER A 48 -9.60 11.45 -6.73
CA SER A 48 -9.30 12.89 -6.70
C SER A 48 -7.81 13.17 -6.55
N PHE A 49 -7.09 12.32 -5.82
CA PHE A 49 -5.66 12.48 -5.52
C PHE A 49 -4.96 11.14 -5.75
N PRO A 50 -4.59 10.85 -7.02
CA PRO A 50 -3.96 9.58 -7.34
C PRO A 50 -2.64 9.38 -6.61
N THR A 51 -2.33 8.14 -6.27
CA THR A 51 -1.13 7.78 -5.50
C THR A 51 -0.18 6.86 -6.25
N GLY A 52 -0.36 6.68 -7.55
CA GLY A 52 0.54 5.86 -8.34
C GLY A 52 1.89 6.52 -8.52
N LEU A 53 2.95 5.71 -8.51
CA LEU A 53 4.32 6.17 -8.69
C LEU A 53 5.08 5.16 -9.53
N MET A 54 5.74 5.64 -10.60
CA MET A 54 6.69 4.81 -11.34
C MET A 54 8.03 4.83 -10.63
N THR A 55 8.53 3.67 -10.28
CA THR A 55 9.89 3.49 -9.79
C THR A 55 10.77 2.97 -10.92
N GLN A 56 12.07 2.81 -10.67
CA GLN A 56 12.97 2.24 -11.66
C GLN A 56 12.64 0.75 -11.95
N THR A 57 11.99 0.08 -11.00
CA THR A 57 11.69 -1.34 -11.11
C THR A 57 10.27 -1.58 -11.63
N MET A 58 9.27 -0.85 -11.10
CA MET A 58 7.86 -1.07 -11.42
C MET A 58 7.01 0.10 -10.93
N GLY A 59 5.73 0.11 -11.30
CA GLY A 59 4.76 1.02 -10.73
C GLY A 59 4.25 0.53 -9.39
N VAL A 60 4.09 1.44 -8.44
CA VAL A 60 3.51 1.17 -7.12
C VAL A 60 2.40 2.18 -6.84
N ALA A 61 1.52 1.85 -5.90
CA ALA A 61 0.51 2.79 -5.40
C ALA A 61 0.55 2.82 -3.88
N ILE A 62 0.29 4.00 -3.32
CA ILE A 62 0.29 4.22 -1.87
C ILE A 62 -1.02 4.87 -1.42
N PRO A 63 -2.16 4.19 -1.64
CA PRO A 63 -3.46 4.77 -1.28
C PRO A 63 -3.58 5.00 0.21
N HIS A 64 -4.22 6.09 0.58
CA HIS A 64 -4.49 6.47 1.96
C HIS A 64 -5.65 7.44 2.01
N CYS A 65 -6.21 7.66 3.18
CA CYS A 65 -7.29 8.63 3.36
C CYS A 65 -7.18 9.25 4.76
N ASP A 66 -8.20 10.00 5.15
CA ASP A 66 -8.19 10.72 6.43
C ASP A 66 -8.07 9.75 7.62
N PRO A 67 -7.31 10.13 8.65
CA PRO A 67 -7.03 9.25 9.80
C PRO A 67 -8.25 8.84 10.63
N ASP A 68 -9.37 9.55 10.53
CA ASP A 68 -10.57 9.28 11.33
C ASP A 68 -11.21 7.93 11.02
N LYS A 69 -10.85 7.27 9.91
CA LYS A 69 -11.34 5.95 9.54
C LYS A 69 -10.48 4.81 10.08
N VAL A 70 -9.36 5.13 10.76
CA VAL A 70 -8.40 4.13 11.23
C VAL A 70 -8.60 3.85 12.71
N ILE A 71 -8.64 2.57 13.08
CA ILE A 71 -8.76 2.11 14.48
C ILE A 71 -7.38 1.74 15.02
N VAL A 72 -6.64 0.90 14.29
CA VAL A 72 -5.29 0.46 14.66
C VAL A 72 -4.37 0.69 13.47
N PRO A 73 -3.24 1.41 13.64
CA PRO A 73 -2.34 1.65 12.52
C PRO A 73 -1.83 0.36 11.89
N GLN A 74 -1.97 0.26 10.58
CA GLN A 74 -1.48 -0.87 9.79
C GLN A 74 -1.09 -0.39 8.39
N ILE A 75 -0.26 -1.17 7.72
CA ILE A 75 -0.04 -1.03 6.29
C ILE A 75 -0.48 -2.34 5.64
N GLY A 76 -1.42 -2.25 4.70
CA GLY A 76 -1.83 -3.38 3.90
C GLY A 76 -1.01 -3.44 2.63
N PHE A 77 -0.59 -4.64 2.23
CA PHE A 77 0.20 -4.85 1.03
C PHE A 77 -0.52 -5.80 0.08
N MET A 78 -0.49 -5.47 -1.20
CA MET A 78 -0.98 -6.38 -2.24
C MET A 78 0.02 -6.41 -3.39
N ARG A 79 0.49 -7.63 -3.74
CA ARG A 79 1.27 -7.85 -4.95
C ARG A 79 0.34 -8.39 -6.01
N LEU A 80 0.33 -7.73 -7.17
CA LEU A 80 -0.54 -8.09 -8.28
C LEU A 80 0.17 -9.09 -9.20
N LYS A 81 -0.57 -10.10 -9.64
CA LYS A 81 -0.07 -11.08 -10.61
C LYS A 81 0.14 -10.41 -11.96
N GLU A 82 -0.80 -9.55 -12.36
CA GLU A 82 -0.70 -8.73 -13.57
C GLU A 82 -0.87 -7.28 -13.16
N SER A 83 -0.14 -6.38 -13.81
CA SER A 83 -0.24 -4.96 -13.51
C SER A 83 -1.64 -4.42 -13.79
N ILE A 84 -2.02 -3.41 -13.02
CA ILE A 84 -3.30 -2.72 -13.18
C ILE A 84 -3.00 -1.23 -13.39
N THR A 85 -3.77 -0.58 -14.24
CA THR A 85 -3.64 0.84 -14.50
C THR A 85 -4.09 1.66 -13.29
N PHE A 86 -3.17 2.48 -12.79
CA PHE A 86 -3.44 3.55 -11.83
C PHE A 86 -3.05 4.87 -12.49
N HIS A 87 -3.33 5.98 -11.80
CA HIS A 87 -2.90 7.29 -12.25
C HIS A 87 -1.74 7.77 -11.38
N GLN A 88 -0.77 8.42 -12.03
CA GLN A 88 0.44 8.86 -11.32
C GLN A 88 0.16 10.11 -10.49
N MET A 89 0.75 10.12 -9.29
CA MET A 89 0.71 11.27 -8.40
C MET A 89 1.33 12.48 -9.10
N GLY A 90 0.63 13.60 -9.03
CA GLY A 90 1.12 14.88 -9.54
C GLY A 90 0.71 15.20 -10.97
N ASP A 91 0.89 14.28 -11.92
CA ASP A 91 0.61 14.56 -13.34
C ASP A 91 -0.58 13.79 -13.91
N ASN A 92 -1.14 12.86 -13.13
CA ASN A 92 -2.33 12.10 -13.49
C ASN A 92 -2.18 11.22 -14.74
N THR A 93 -0.96 10.91 -15.16
CA THR A 93 -0.73 9.99 -16.29
C THR A 93 -1.05 8.55 -15.88
N GLU A 94 -1.45 7.73 -16.84
CA GLU A 94 -1.71 6.31 -16.58
C GLU A 94 -0.40 5.54 -16.46
N ILE A 95 -0.29 4.70 -15.44
CA ILE A 95 0.90 3.87 -15.21
C ILE A 95 0.48 2.46 -14.81
N PRO A 96 1.27 1.44 -15.18
CA PRO A 96 1.03 0.07 -14.70
C PRO A 96 1.55 -0.08 -13.28
N VAL A 97 0.69 -0.57 -12.38
CA VAL A 97 1.05 -0.79 -10.96
C VAL A 97 1.07 -2.28 -10.67
N ASN A 98 2.13 -2.72 -10.00
CA ASN A 98 2.34 -4.12 -9.61
C ASN A 98 2.22 -4.35 -8.11
N MET A 99 2.38 -3.32 -7.29
CA MET A 99 2.30 -3.43 -5.83
C MET A 99 1.53 -2.26 -5.25
N ILE A 100 0.72 -2.54 -4.24
CA ILE A 100 -0.07 -1.54 -3.52
C ILE A 100 0.32 -1.58 -2.06
N PHE A 101 0.67 -0.43 -1.50
CA PHE A 101 0.93 -0.24 -0.08
C PHE A 101 -0.15 0.69 0.46
N MET A 102 -1.17 0.11 1.09
CA MET A 102 -2.32 0.87 1.59
C MET A 102 -2.08 1.30 3.03
N LEU A 103 -2.04 2.61 3.24
CA LEU A 103 -1.67 3.18 4.53
C LEU A 103 -2.91 3.43 5.38
N ALA A 104 -2.99 2.77 6.54
CA ALA A 104 -4.00 3.01 7.55
C ALA A 104 -3.29 3.55 8.78
N LEU A 105 -3.11 4.86 8.86
CA LEU A 105 -2.38 5.54 9.91
C LEU A 105 -3.27 6.56 10.60
N LYS A 106 -3.11 6.72 11.91
CA LYS A 106 -4.02 7.52 12.72
C LYS A 106 -3.69 9.02 12.75
N GLN A 107 -2.47 9.38 12.37
CA GLN A 107 -2.01 10.77 12.44
C GLN A 107 -1.44 11.21 11.10
N SER A 108 -1.73 12.43 10.70
CA SER A 108 -1.22 13.00 9.46
C SER A 108 0.31 13.05 9.43
N ASP A 109 0.94 13.36 10.57
CA ASP A 109 2.40 13.39 10.69
C ASP A 109 3.00 12.01 10.41
N SER A 110 2.36 10.96 10.93
CA SER A 110 2.80 9.58 10.70
C SER A 110 2.67 9.19 9.24
N GLN A 111 1.62 9.67 8.55
CA GLN A 111 1.46 9.43 7.12
C GLN A 111 2.60 10.05 6.32
N LEU A 112 2.95 11.31 6.61
CA LEU A 112 4.04 11.99 5.91
C LEU A 112 5.37 11.28 6.12
N THR A 113 5.69 10.94 7.37
CA THR A 113 6.92 10.22 7.70
C THR A 113 6.98 8.88 6.98
N MET A 114 5.86 8.15 6.96
CA MET A 114 5.80 6.85 6.31
C MET A 114 5.94 6.96 4.80
N LEU A 115 5.32 7.97 4.19
CA LEU A 115 5.47 8.21 2.77
C LEU A 115 6.94 8.43 2.40
N GLN A 116 7.67 9.19 3.21
CA GLN A 116 9.10 9.43 3.00
C GLN A 116 9.91 8.13 3.08
N LYS A 117 9.62 7.28 4.06
CA LYS A 117 10.29 5.98 4.21
C LYS A 117 10.00 5.06 3.03
N LEU A 118 8.76 5.04 2.57
CA LEU A 118 8.38 4.23 1.41
C LEU A 118 9.06 4.72 0.14
N MET A 119 9.19 6.04 -0.02
CA MET A 119 9.92 6.60 -1.18
C MET A 119 11.37 6.13 -1.21
N VAL A 120 12.03 6.05 -0.06
CA VAL A 120 13.40 5.51 0.03
C VAL A 120 13.41 4.03 -0.34
N LEU A 121 12.45 3.25 0.17
CA LEU A 121 12.32 1.83 -0.19
C LEU A 121 12.17 1.65 -1.70
N PHE A 122 11.33 2.46 -2.34
CA PHE A 122 11.06 2.34 -3.78
C PHE A 122 12.30 2.64 -4.65
N GLN A 123 13.27 3.37 -4.12
CA GLN A 123 14.54 3.63 -4.80
C GLN A 123 15.55 2.51 -4.60
N ASN A 124 15.28 1.57 -3.70
CA ASN A 124 16.15 0.44 -3.44
C ASN A 124 15.77 -0.72 -4.37
N GLN A 125 16.46 -0.83 -5.51
CA GLN A 125 16.16 -1.84 -6.52
C GLN A 125 16.27 -3.26 -5.99
N GLU A 126 17.25 -3.53 -5.13
CA GLU A 126 17.43 -4.86 -4.54
C GLU A 126 16.20 -5.24 -3.70
N ALA A 127 15.75 -4.32 -2.83
CA ALA A 127 14.58 -4.56 -2.00
C ALA A 127 13.33 -4.76 -2.87
N MET A 128 13.14 -3.94 -3.89
CA MET A 128 11.97 -4.05 -4.77
C MET A 128 11.98 -5.36 -5.55
N ASN A 129 13.15 -5.79 -6.04
CA ASN A 129 13.28 -7.09 -6.70
C ASN A 129 12.97 -8.25 -5.76
N THR A 130 13.42 -8.16 -4.50
CA THR A 130 13.11 -9.16 -3.48
C THR A 130 11.60 -9.25 -3.24
N LEU A 131 10.92 -8.10 -3.14
CA LEU A 131 9.46 -8.06 -2.94
C LEU A 131 8.70 -8.71 -4.09
N GLN A 132 9.26 -8.75 -5.29
CA GLN A 132 8.63 -9.42 -6.43
C GLN A 132 8.68 -10.94 -6.33
N SER A 133 9.63 -11.50 -5.61
CA SER A 133 9.88 -12.95 -5.61
C SER A 133 9.54 -13.67 -4.31
N ILE A 134 9.40 -12.95 -3.20
CA ILE A 134 9.07 -13.58 -1.91
C ILE A 134 7.71 -14.26 -1.96
N THR A 135 7.54 -15.31 -1.13
CA THR A 135 6.32 -16.11 -1.12
C THR A 135 5.69 -16.24 0.27
N SER A 136 6.28 -15.64 1.29
CA SER A 136 5.74 -15.70 2.65
C SER A 136 5.63 -14.33 3.27
N ILE A 137 4.68 -14.21 4.21
CA ILE A 137 4.48 -12.97 4.97
C ILE A 137 5.71 -12.65 5.82
N ASP A 138 6.36 -13.68 6.39
CA ASP A 138 7.56 -13.49 7.19
C ASP A 138 8.69 -12.88 6.39
N GLU A 139 8.88 -13.34 5.15
CA GLU A 139 9.89 -12.74 4.25
C GLU A 139 9.55 -11.27 3.95
N PHE A 140 8.29 -10.97 3.71
CA PHE A 140 7.83 -9.60 3.47
C PHE A 140 8.15 -8.71 4.67
N ILE A 141 7.80 -9.15 5.87
CA ILE A 141 8.04 -8.38 7.10
C ILE A 141 9.55 -8.13 7.29
N LEU A 142 10.38 -9.12 6.98
CA LEU A 142 11.83 -8.98 7.09
C LEU A 142 12.36 -7.90 6.15
N VAL A 143 11.86 -7.82 4.92
CA VAL A 143 12.24 -6.75 4.00
C VAL A 143 11.82 -5.39 4.53
N MET A 144 10.60 -5.29 5.06
CA MET A 144 10.11 -4.04 5.65
C MET A 144 10.97 -3.62 6.85
N GLU A 145 11.29 -4.56 7.72
CA GLU A 145 12.12 -4.31 8.91
C GLU A 145 13.50 -3.79 8.51
N ARG A 146 14.14 -4.42 7.54
CA ARG A 146 15.47 -4.02 7.06
C ARG A 146 15.48 -2.62 6.44
N ASN A 147 14.33 -2.15 5.99
CA ASN A 147 14.19 -0.82 5.39
C ASN A 147 13.54 0.18 6.34
N GLY A 148 13.43 -0.16 7.63
CA GLY A 148 12.93 0.76 8.65
C GLY A 148 11.43 0.97 8.62
N ILE A 149 10.66 0.08 7.97
CA ILE A 149 9.21 0.21 7.82
C ILE A 149 8.53 -0.91 8.61
N ILE A 150 8.61 -0.85 9.92
CA ILE A 150 8.00 -1.85 10.79
C ILE A 150 7.19 -1.19 11.90
N ASN A 151 7.59 0.00 12.31
CA ASN A 151 6.92 0.80 13.33
C ASN A 151 6.74 2.22 12.81
N LEU A 152 5.88 2.98 13.50
CA LEU A 152 5.63 4.39 13.13
C LEU A 152 6.87 5.27 13.28
N TYR A 153 7.80 4.88 14.16
CA TYR A 153 8.99 5.66 14.49
C TYR A 153 10.26 4.87 14.25
#